data_8447cb94949906cf324e8f28dd98bbc2
#
_entry.id   8447cb94949906cf324e8f28dd98bbc2
#
_cell.length_a   1.000
_cell.length_b   1.000
_cell.length_c   1.000
_cell.angle_alpha   90.00
_cell.angle_beta   90.00
_cell.angle_gamma   90.00
#
_symmetry.space_group_name_H-M   'P 1'
#
loop_
_entity.id
_entity.type
_entity.pdbx_description
1 polymer ?
#
loop_
_entity_poly.entity_id
_entity_poly.type
_entity_poly.pdbx_seq_one_letter_code
_entity_poly.pdbx_strand_id
1 'polypeptide(L)'
;MKHMKVAFSHKAQYYFGPLDGHESVDLSQTDFTDIGAIVISESDTAILDNETVKSFGIPVFLVVFDNSVDIDQFMGKVERVIDGSSTNFDLYKRQIEAAADKYEESMLPPFFRALADYVEEGNSQFDCPGHQGGQFYCKHPAGRAFYDFYGENVFRSDLCNADVALGDLLIHEGPACAAQQHAAQVYNADKTYFVLNGTSSSNKVVLNALLTPGDIILYDRNNHKSICHGALVMAGATPVYLETARNPFGSIGGILEHCFDE
;
A
#
# COMPACT_ATOMS: atom_id res chain seq x y z
N MET A 1 13.88 3.19 -7.70
CA MET A 1 13.63 1.75 -7.34
C MET A 1 14.04 0.85 -8.50
N LYS A 2 14.37 -0.44 -8.25
CA LYS A 2 14.62 -1.38 -9.34
C LYS A 2 13.30 -1.64 -10.06
N HIS A 3 13.23 -1.41 -11.38
CA HIS A 3 12.01 -1.66 -12.17
C HIS A 3 11.54 -3.12 -12.01
N MET A 4 10.23 -3.30 -11.98
CA MET A 4 9.63 -4.63 -11.96
C MET A 4 9.92 -5.36 -13.26
N LYS A 5 9.96 -6.68 -13.20
CA LYS A 5 10.25 -7.54 -14.34
C LYS A 5 8.98 -7.88 -15.11
N VAL A 6 9.13 -8.34 -16.34
CA VAL A 6 8.03 -8.90 -17.12
C VAL A 6 8.25 -10.39 -17.31
N ALA A 7 7.28 -11.20 -16.85
CA ALA A 7 7.35 -12.65 -16.97
C ALA A 7 6.74 -13.12 -18.30
N PHE A 8 7.45 -13.98 -19.00
CA PHE A 8 7.01 -14.54 -20.28
C PHE A 8 6.86 -16.05 -20.19
N SER A 9 5.81 -16.60 -20.79
CA SER A 9 5.81 -17.99 -21.16
C SER A 9 6.79 -18.23 -22.33
N HIS A 10 7.32 -19.44 -22.42
CA HIS A 10 8.39 -19.76 -23.40
C HIS A 10 8.04 -19.36 -24.85
N LYS A 11 6.82 -19.65 -25.31
CA LYS A 11 6.37 -19.33 -26.68
C LYS A 11 6.22 -17.82 -26.88
N ALA A 12 5.70 -17.10 -25.88
CA ALA A 12 5.57 -15.65 -25.92
C ALA A 12 6.93 -14.94 -25.90
N GLN A 13 7.89 -15.45 -25.12
CA GLN A 13 9.25 -14.90 -25.10
C GLN A 13 9.96 -15.06 -26.43
N TYR A 14 9.78 -16.20 -27.09
CA TYR A 14 10.34 -16.41 -28.43
C TYR A 14 9.75 -15.44 -29.46
N TYR A 15 8.45 -15.12 -29.35
CA TYR A 15 7.76 -14.20 -30.25
C TYR A 15 8.23 -12.76 -30.08
N PHE A 16 8.35 -12.26 -28.85
CA PHE A 16 8.71 -10.86 -28.59
C PHE A 16 10.22 -10.62 -28.53
N GLY A 17 11.00 -11.58 -28.09
CA GLY A 17 12.39 -11.33 -27.69
C GLY A 17 12.50 -10.46 -26.43
N PRO A 18 13.66 -9.87 -26.15
CA PRO A 18 13.86 -9.01 -24.99
C PRO A 18 13.06 -7.70 -25.08
N LEU A 19 12.69 -7.16 -23.95
CA LEU A 19 12.17 -5.81 -23.77
C LEU A 19 13.33 -4.81 -23.62
N ASP A 20 13.06 -3.53 -23.89
CA ASP A 20 14.08 -2.48 -23.77
C ASP A 20 14.11 -1.85 -22.36
N GLY A 21 12.95 -1.69 -21.72
CA GLY A 21 12.79 -1.02 -20.42
C GLY A 21 12.75 -1.96 -19.22
N HIS A 22 12.40 -3.22 -19.40
CA HIS A 22 12.20 -4.19 -18.34
C HIS A 22 12.98 -5.49 -18.54
N GLU A 23 13.46 -6.07 -17.44
CA GLU A 23 14.05 -7.40 -17.44
C GLU A 23 12.99 -8.45 -17.79
N SER A 24 13.25 -9.25 -18.82
CA SER A 24 12.37 -10.37 -19.19
C SER A 24 12.79 -11.63 -18.45
N VAL A 25 11.86 -12.31 -17.77
CA VAL A 25 12.08 -13.52 -17.01
C VAL A 25 11.16 -14.66 -17.45
N ASP A 26 11.59 -15.90 -17.21
CA ASP A 26 10.75 -17.08 -17.48
C ASP A 26 9.64 -17.19 -16.44
N LEU A 27 8.39 -17.31 -16.91
CA LEU A 27 7.20 -17.43 -16.07
C LEU A 27 7.27 -18.61 -15.09
N SER A 28 7.95 -19.70 -15.46
CA SER A 28 8.06 -20.90 -14.62
C SER A 28 9.02 -20.74 -13.44
N GLN A 29 9.83 -19.68 -13.41
CA GLN A 29 10.88 -19.45 -12.43
C GLN A 29 10.61 -18.27 -11.49
N THR A 30 9.42 -17.69 -11.53
CA THR A 30 9.09 -16.52 -10.71
C THR A 30 8.08 -16.84 -9.60
N ASP A 31 8.21 -16.13 -8.48
CA ASP A 31 7.24 -16.13 -7.37
C ASP A 31 6.24 -14.96 -7.46
N PHE A 32 6.28 -14.19 -8.52
CA PHE A 32 5.44 -13.02 -8.84
C PHE A 32 5.65 -11.78 -7.97
N THR A 33 6.54 -11.78 -6.99
CA THR A 33 6.72 -10.64 -6.06
C THR A 33 7.40 -9.43 -6.70
N ASP A 34 8.10 -9.62 -7.81
CA ASP A 34 8.81 -8.57 -8.56
C ASP A 34 8.34 -8.49 -10.04
N ILE A 35 7.12 -8.98 -10.32
CA ILE A 35 6.56 -9.02 -11.68
C ILE A 35 5.55 -7.90 -11.88
N GLY A 36 5.81 -7.05 -12.88
CA GLY A 36 4.94 -5.92 -13.28
C GLY A 36 3.93 -6.26 -14.38
N ALA A 37 4.23 -7.25 -15.22
CA ALA A 37 3.32 -7.78 -16.23
C ALA A 37 3.64 -9.23 -16.58
N ILE A 38 2.65 -9.96 -17.06
CA ILE A 38 2.79 -11.35 -17.51
C ILE A 38 2.37 -11.45 -18.97
N VAL A 39 3.15 -12.14 -19.79
CA VAL A 39 2.84 -12.39 -21.20
C VAL A 39 2.82 -13.89 -21.44
N ILE A 40 1.66 -14.41 -21.83
CA ILE A 40 1.42 -15.84 -22.01
C ILE A 40 1.00 -16.16 -23.45
N SER A 41 1.15 -17.43 -23.82
CA SER A 41 0.50 -17.97 -25.00
C SER A 41 -0.78 -18.72 -24.64
N GLU A 42 -1.55 -19.11 -25.64
CA GLU A 42 -2.77 -19.90 -25.48
C GLU A 42 -2.56 -21.25 -24.77
N SER A 43 -1.33 -21.77 -24.73
CA SER A 43 -1.00 -23.01 -24.01
C SER A 43 -0.82 -22.80 -22.49
N ASP A 44 -0.66 -21.56 -22.04
CA ASP A 44 -0.26 -21.25 -20.66
C ASP A 44 -1.38 -20.55 -19.85
N THR A 45 -2.61 -20.63 -20.35
CA THR A 45 -3.77 -19.93 -19.79
C THR A 45 -4.14 -20.36 -18.35
N ALA A 46 -3.62 -21.49 -17.88
CA ALA A 46 -3.79 -21.91 -16.48
C ALA A 46 -3.29 -20.87 -15.47
N ILE A 47 -2.36 -19.99 -15.87
CA ILE A 47 -1.87 -18.89 -15.01
C ILE A 47 -2.97 -17.90 -14.65
N LEU A 48 -3.99 -17.74 -15.49
CA LEU A 48 -5.15 -16.88 -15.23
C LEU A 48 -5.96 -17.32 -14.02
N ASP A 49 -5.83 -18.58 -13.61
CA ASP A 49 -6.49 -19.14 -12.45
C ASP A 49 -5.58 -19.21 -11.21
N ASN A 50 -4.33 -18.75 -11.34
CA ASN A 50 -3.40 -18.68 -10.22
C ASN A 50 -3.87 -17.62 -9.20
N GLU A 51 -4.05 -18.03 -7.94
CA GLU A 51 -4.56 -17.16 -6.88
C GLU A 51 -3.63 -15.98 -6.57
N THR A 52 -2.32 -16.16 -6.67
CA THR A 52 -1.34 -15.09 -6.44
C THR A 52 -1.43 -14.03 -7.53
N VAL A 53 -1.49 -14.42 -8.80
CA VAL A 53 -1.63 -13.51 -9.94
C VAL A 53 -2.93 -12.70 -9.83
N LYS A 54 -4.04 -13.36 -9.48
CA LYS A 54 -5.35 -12.71 -9.26
C LYS A 54 -5.31 -11.75 -8.07
N SER A 55 -4.74 -12.20 -6.95
CA SER A 55 -4.65 -11.42 -5.71
C SER A 55 -3.78 -10.18 -5.88
N PHE A 56 -2.68 -10.28 -6.62
CA PHE A 56 -1.79 -9.16 -6.89
C PHE A 56 -2.34 -8.23 -7.98
N GLY A 57 -3.28 -8.71 -8.81
CA GLY A 57 -3.85 -7.92 -9.90
C GLY A 57 -2.85 -7.64 -11.02
N ILE A 58 -1.89 -8.54 -11.25
CA ILE A 58 -0.84 -8.36 -12.26
C ILE A 58 -1.48 -8.35 -13.66
N PRO A 59 -1.21 -7.35 -14.51
CA PRO A 59 -1.73 -7.32 -15.87
C PRO A 59 -1.19 -8.47 -16.70
N VAL A 60 -2.10 -9.21 -17.35
CA VAL A 60 -1.76 -10.38 -18.18
C VAL A 60 -2.06 -10.09 -19.64
N PHE A 61 -1.11 -10.32 -20.52
CA PHE A 61 -1.24 -10.25 -21.97
C PHE A 61 -1.27 -11.66 -22.57
N LEU A 62 -2.24 -11.95 -23.41
CA LEU A 62 -2.39 -13.23 -24.10
C LEU A 62 -2.04 -13.12 -25.57
N VAL A 63 -1.04 -13.89 -26.00
CA VAL A 63 -0.68 -14.01 -27.41
C VAL A 63 -1.34 -15.27 -27.97
N VAL A 64 -2.16 -15.12 -29.02
CA VAL A 64 -2.88 -16.22 -29.67
C VAL A 64 -2.27 -16.49 -31.03
N PHE A 65 -1.72 -17.67 -31.20
CA PHE A 65 -1.13 -18.13 -32.47
C PHE A 65 -2.08 -19.05 -33.26
N ASP A 66 -3.06 -19.65 -32.59
CA ASP A 66 -4.05 -20.50 -33.20
C ASP A 66 -5.40 -19.78 -33.31
N ASN A 67 -5.82 -19.47 -34.53
CA ASN A 67 -7.07 -18.77 -34.80
C ASN A 67 -8.34 -19.59 -34.45
N SER A 68 -8.20 -20.84 -34.05
CA SER A 68 -9.30 -21.67 -33.59
C SER A 68 -9.66 -21.43 -32.10
N VAL A 69 -8.82 -20.70 -31.38
CA VAL A 69 -9.04 -20.39 -29.95
C VAL A 69 -10.15 -19.35 -29.81
N ASP A 70 -11.15 -19.68 -29.02
CA ASP A 70 -12.20 -18.75 -28.63
C ASP A 70 -11.64 -17.69 -27.67
N ILE A 71 -11.48 -16.46 -28.16
CA ILE A 71 -10.94 -15.34 -27.40
C ILE A 71 -11.96 -14.75 -26.42
N ASP A 72 -13.24 -14.95 -26.63
CA ASP A 72 -14.28 -14.34 -25.78
C ASP A 72 -14.22 -14.86 -24.33
N GLN A 73 -13.75 -16.10 -24.13
CA GLN A 73 -13.56 -16.69 -22.81
C GLN A 73 -12.49 -15.99 -21.94
N PHE A 74 -11.60 -15.18 -22.54
CA PHE A 74 -10.53 -14.45 -21.86
C PHE A 74 -10.87 -12.98 -21.64
N MET A 75 -11.98 -12.50 -22.20
CA MET A 75 -12.42 -11.11 -22.02
C MET A 75 -12.65 -10.81 -20.55
N GLY A 76 -12.04 -9.73 -20.07
CA GLY A 76 -12.07 -9.33 -18.66
C GLY A 76 -11.11 -10.08 -17.73
N LYS A 77 -10.40 -11.10 -18.23
CA LYS A 77 -9.36 -11.81 -17.46
C LYS A 77 -7.95 -11.39 -17.87
N VAL A 78 -7.79 -10.81 -19.05
CA VAL A 78 -6.52 -10.33 -19.57
C VAL A 78 -6.61 -8.85 -19.91
N GLU A 79 -5.49 -8.14 -19.78
CA GLU A 79 -5.36 -6.74 -20.17
C GLU A 79 -5.54 -6.58 -21.68
N ARG A 80 -4.96 -7.52 -22.44
CA ARG A 80 -5.07 -7.51 -23.91
C ARG A 80 -4.83 -8.90 -24.50
N VAL A 81 -5.57 -9.18 -25.60
CA VAL A 81 -5.27 -10.28 -26.51
C VAL A 81 -4.48 -9.74 -27.70
N ILE A 82 -3.39 -10.41 -28.03
CA ILE A 82 -2.46 -10.07 -29.13
C ILE A 82 -2.52 -11.19 -30.17
N ASP A 83 -2.73 -10.81 -31.44
CA ASP A 83 -2.67 -11.74 -32.56
C ASP A 83 -1.19 -12.12 -32.83
N GLY A 84 -0.86 -13.41 -32.66
CA GLY A 84 0.47 -13.96 -32.87
C GLY A 84 0.95 -13.95 -34.33
N SER A 85 0.07 -13.61 -35.30
CA SER A 85 0.45 -13.35 -36.70
C SER A 85 0.87 -11.90 -36.95
N SER A 86 0.66 -11.01 -36.00
CA SER A 86 0.98 -9.59 -36.13
C SER A 86 2.48 -9.32 -36.14
N THR A 87 2.90 -8.38 -36.98
CA THR A 87 4.30 -7.91 -37.06
C THR A 87 4.55 -6.61 -36.29
N ASN A 88 3.55 -6.10 -35.53
CA ASN A 88 3.66 -4.85 -34.80
C ASN A 88 4.32 -5.03 -33.41
N PHE A 89 5.46 -5.72 -33.37
CA PHE A 89 6.16 -6.07 -32.13
C PHE A 89 6.45 -4.87 -31.23
N ASP A 90 6.97 -3.77 -31.81
CA ASP A 90 7.35 -2.58 -31.04
C ASP A 90 6.15 -1.91 -30.36
N LEU A 91 4.98 -1.93 -31.00
CA LEU A 91 3.77 -1.40 -30.42
C LEU A 91 3.36 -2.23 -29.19
N TYR A 92 3.37 -3.55 -29.31
CA TYR A 92 2.96 -4.43 -28.22
C TYR A 92 3.98 -4.43 -27.09
N LYS A 93 5.28 -4.40 -27.37
CA LYS A 93 6.33 -4.24 -26.36
C LYS A 93 6.08 -2.99 -25.51
N ARG A 94 5.89 -1.84 -26.14
CA ARG A 94 5.58 -0.58 -25.44
C ARG A 94 4.31 -0.67 -24.59
N GLN A 95 3.29 -1.40 -25.03
CA GLN A 95 2.06 -1.58 -24.26
C GLN A 95 2.27 -2.48 -23.04
N ILE A 96 3.07 -3.52 -23.18
CA ILE A 96 3.45 -4.41 -22.07
C ILE A 96 4.28 -3.63 -21.05
N GLU A 97 5.28 -2.88 -21.48
CA GLU A 97 6.12 -2.04 -20.63
C GLU A 97 5.30 -0.96 -19.93
N ALA A 98 4.43 -0.25 -20.66
CA ALA A 98 3.55 0.75 -20.08
C ALA A 98 2.55 0.17 -19.06
N ALA A 99 2.10 -1.06 -19.26
CA ALA A 99 1.25 -1.74 -18.29
C ALA A 99 2.03 -2.15 -17.02
N ALA A 100 3.28 -2.59 -17.19
CA ALA A 100 4.16 -2.91 -16.07
C ALA A 100 4.50 -1.65 -15.26
N ASP A 101 4.84 -0.54 -15.93
CA ASP A 101 5.06 0.76 -15.29
C ASP A 101 3.83 1.24 -14.52
N LYS A 102 2.66 1.19 -15.15
CA LYS A 102 1.40 1.59 -14.51
C LYS A 102 1.07 0.72 -13.30
N TYR A 103 1.33 -0.58 -13.39
CA TYR A 103 1.14 -1.50 -12.28
C TYR A 103 2.10 -1.18 -11.14
N GLU A 104 3.40 -1.00 -11.42
CA GLU A 104 4.41 -0.57 -10.45
C GLU A 104 4.00 0.75 -9.79
N GLU A 105 3.53 1.69 -10.59
CA GLU A 105 2.98 2.95 -10.10
C GLU A 105 1.81 2.80 -9.15
N SER A 106 0.93 1.86 -9.40
CA SER A 106 -0.28 1.65 -8.58
C SER A 106 -0.02 0.93 -7.26
N MET A 107 1.09 0.19 -7.15
CA MET A 107 1.38 -0.66 -5.98
C MET A 107 1.78 0.13 -4.74
N LEU A 108 2.46 1.25 -4.91
CA LEU A 108 2.93 2.04 -3.78
C LEU A 108 1.85 3.04 -3.34
N PRO A 109 1.56 3.11 -2.02
CA PRO A 109 0.70 4.18 -1.51
C PRO A 109 1.25 5.55 -1.90
N PRO A 110 0.39 6.52 -2.28
CA PRO A 110 0.82 7.79 -2.89
C PRO A 110 1.86 8.56 -2.09
N PHE A 111 1.76 8.60 -0.76
CA PHE A 111 2.73 9.28 0.08
C PHE A 111 4.08 8.56 0.10
N PHE A 112 4.08 7.22 0.22
CA PHE A 112 5.32 6.45 0.23
C PHE A 112 6.04 6.54 -1.11
N ARG A 113 5.30 6.54 -2.22
CA ARG A 113 5.88 6.77 -3.55
C ARG A 113 6.55 8.13 -3.63
N ALA A 114 5.84 9.20 -3.28
CA ALA A 114 6.40 10.56 -3.30
C ALA A 114 7.65 10.70 -2.40
N LEU A 115 7.66 10.01 -1.26
CA LEU A 115 8.81 9.97 -0.36
C LEU A 115 10.00 9.22 -0.98
N ALA A 116 9.75 8.08 -1.66
CA ALA A 116 10.79 7.33 -2.35
C ALA A 116 11.40 8.14 -3.50
N ASP A 117 10.56 8.75 -4.33
CA ASP A 117 10.98 9.62 -5.43
C ASP A 117 11.82 10.81 -4.91
N TYR A 118 11.38 11.46 -3.83
CA TYR A 118 12.12 12.55 -3.17
C TYR A 118 13.52 12.10 -2.71
N VAL A 119 13.62 10.90 -2.14
CA VAL A 119 14.91 10.33 -1.70
C VAL A 119 15.82 10.04 -2.89
N GLU A 120 15.27 9.52 -3.99
CA GLU A 120 16.02 9.20 -5.23
C GLU A 120 16.50 10.46 -5.96
N GLU A 121 15.74 11.56 -5.95
CA GLU A 121 16.16 12.84 -6.53
C GLU A 121 17.46 13.39 -5.92
N GLY A 122 17.82 12.95 -4.72
CA GLY A 122 19.09 13.30 -4.11
C GLY A 122 19.17 14.74 -3.60
N ASN A 123 18.06 15.35 -3.30
CA ASN A 123 17.97 16.72 -2.79
C ASN A 123 18.77 16.91 -1.49
N SER A 124 19.44 18.05 -1.37
CA SER A 124 20.15 18.43 -0.15
C SER A 124 19.17 19.03 0.85
N GLN A 125 19.14 18.47 2.05
CA GLN A 125 18.27 18.92 3.15
C GLN A 125 18.99 20.02 3.95
N PHE A 126 18.37 21.19 4.06
CA PHE A 126 18.87 22.34 4.83
C PHE A 126 17.93 22.76 5.96
N ASP A 127 16.93 21.94 6.26
CA ASP A 127 15.91 22.15 7.29
C ASP A 127 16.02 21.13 8.44
N CYS A 128 14.93 20.91 9.19
CA CYS A 128 14.84 19.84 10.19
C CYS A 128 14.54 18.49 9.51
N PRO A 129 15.09 17.40 10.07
CA PRO A 129 16.01 17.31 11.23
C PRO A 129 17.46 17.65 10.88
N GLY A 130 18.20 18.13 11.88
CA GLY A 130 19.56 18.66 11.72
C GLY A 130 20.63 17.67 11.31
N HIS A 131 20.33 16.38 11.16
CA HIS A 131 21.29 15.39 10.64
C HIS A 131 21.46 15.47 9.10
N GLN A 132 20.63 16.24 8.40
CA GLN A 132 20.73 16.54 6.97
C GLN A 132 20.93 15.26 6.12
N GLY A 133 19.91 14.41 6.06
CA GLY A 133 19.99 13.12 5.37
C GLY A 133 21.00 12.14 5.96
N GLY A 134 21.33 12.30 7.24
CA GLY A 134 22.27 11.43 7.95
C GLY A 134 23.74 11.83 7.84
N GLN A 135 24.08 12.86 7.05
CA GLN A 135 25.49 13.24 6.83
C GLN A 135 26.24 13.60 8.12
N PHE A 136 25.54 14.18 9.11
CA PHE A 136 26.18 14.52 10.40
C PHE A 136 26.56 13.30 11.23
N TYR A 137 25.86 12.19 11.10
CA TYR A 137 26.26 10.94 11.76
C TYR A 137 27.60 10.41 11.24
N CYS A 138 27.87 10.55 9.95
CA CYS A 138 29.10 10.06 9.32
C CYS A 138 30.38 10.78 9.77
N LYS A 139 30.28 11.88 10.55
CA LYS A 139 31.44 12.66 11.05
C LYS A 139 32.11 12.04 12.27
N HIS A 140 31.54 10.99 12.87
CA HIS A 140 32.11 10.30 14.03
C HIS A 140 31.94 8.78 13.88
N PRO A 141 32.91 7.94 14.30
CA PRO A 141 32.87 6.49 14.12
C PRO A 141 31.57 5.83 14.69
N ALA A 142 31.12 6.24 15.87
CA ALA A 142 29.88 5.72 16.45
C ALA A 142 28.65 6.12 15.63
N GLY A 143 28.61 7.34 15.13
CA GLY A 143 27.54 7.82 14.24
C GLY A 143 27.59 7.12 12.90
N ARG A 144 28.77 6.83 12.36
CA ARG A 144 28.93 6.06 11.13
C ARG A 144 28.38 4.64 11.28
N ALA A 145 28.67 3.96 12.40
CA ALA A 145 28.11 2.63 12.67
C ALA A 145 26.56 2.66 12.74
N PHE A 146 25.99 3.71 13.32
CA PHE A 146 24.55 3.92 13.36
C PHE A 146 23.96 4.13 11.96
N TYR A 147 24.60 4.98 11.15
CA TYR A 147 24.22 5.23 9.76
C TYR A 147 24.27 3.97 8.91
N ASP A 148 25.37 3.21 9.00
CA ASP A 148 25.55 1.96 8.22
C ASP A 148 24.54 0.89 8.62
N PHE A 149 24.13 0.84 9.90
CA PHE A 149 23.14 -0.09 10.39
C PHE A 149 21.74 0.18 9.81
N TYR A 150 21.29 1.44 9.77
CA TYR A 150 19.95 1.79 9.28
C TYR A 150 19.89 1.99 7.76
N GLY A 151 20.99 2.33 7.13
CA GLY A 151 21.09 2.66 5.72
C GLY A 151 20.67 4.11 5.40
N GLU A 152 21.14 4.60 4.27
CA GLU A 152 20.97 5.99 3.83
C GLU A 152 19.50 6.41 3.71
N ASN A 153 18.67 5.56 3.14
CA ASN A 153 17.28 5.90 2.83
C ASN A 153 16.45 6.25 4.08
N VAL A 154 16.75 5.63 5.23
CA VAL A 154 16.05 5.95 6.48
C VAL A 154 16.28 7.41 6.89
N PHE A 155 17.54 7.87 6.79
CA PHE A 155 17.88 9.25 7.16
C PHE A 155 17.44 10.27 6.11
N ARG A 156 17.43 9.88 4.84
CA ARG A 156 16.97 10.74 3.75
C ARG A 156 15.46 10.88 3.70
N SER A 157 14.73 9.91 4.25
CA SER A 157 13.27 9.97 4.38
C SER A 157 12.79 10.61 5.69
N ASP A 158 13.70 10.94 6.60
CA ASP A 158 13.36 11.71 7.81
C ASP A 158 13.41 13.21 7.50
N LEU A 159 12.25 13.76 7.19
CA LEU A 159 12.05 15.09 6.62
C LEU A 159 11.16 15.96 7.49
N CYS A 160 11.27 17.27 7.33
CA CYS A 160 10.33 18.22 7.88
C CYS A 160 8.95 18.03 7.25
N ASN A 161 7.89 18.07 8.05
CA ASN A 161 6.50 17.97 7.58
C ASN A 161 6.04 19.19 6.74
N ALA A 162 6.86 20.20 6.62
CA ALA A 162 6.61 21.40 5.81
C ALA A 162 7.34 21.37 4.46
N ASP A 163 7.94 20.23 4.07
CA ASP A 163 8.53 20.10 2.73
C ASP A 163 7.45 20.13 1.67
N VAL A 164 7.52 21.13 0.79
CA VAL A 164 6.49 21.39 -0.23
C VAL A 164 6.32 20.25 -1.23
N ALA A 165 7.37 19.44 -1.44
CA ALA A 165 7.32 18.30 -2.36
C ALA A 165 6.41 17.17 -1.84
N LEU A 166 6.30 17.03 -0.51
CA LEU A 166 5.48 15.99 0.14
C LEU A 166 4.08 16.47 0.53
N GLY A 167 3.79 17.74 0.33
CA GLY A 167 2.52 18.35 0.69
C GLY A 167 2.38 18.57 2.20
N ASP A 168 1.23 19.03 2.63
CA ASP A 168 0.95 19.33 4.04
C ASP A 168 -0.29 18.57 4.51
N LEU A 169 -0.10 17.75 5.55
CA LEU A 169 -1.18 16.97 6.15
C LEU A 169 -2.20 17.87 6.89
N LEU A 170 -1.78 19.02 7.42
CA LEU A 170 -2.66 19.93 8.16
C LEU A 170 -3.71 20.59 7.25
N ILE A 171 -3.27 21.01 6.06
CA ILE A 171 -4.15 21.68 5.08
C ILE A 171 -4.65 20.73 3.98
N HIS A 172 -4.28 19.46 4.07
CA HIS A 172 -4.70 18.39 3.14
C HIS A 172 -4.31 18.68 1.69
N GLU A 173 -3.03 18.92 1.43
CA GLU A 173 -2.49 19.16 0.09
C GLU A 173 -1.46 18.11 -0.34
N GLY A 174 -1.20 18.05 -1.66
CA GLY A 174 -0.17 17.24 -2.29
C GLY A 174 -0.26 15.74 -2.02
N PRO A 175 0.87 15.03 -1.98
CA PRO A 175 0.93 13.60 -1.72
C PRO A 175 0.25 13.15 -0.42
N ALA A 176 0.27 13.98 0.62
CA ALA A 176 -0.44 13.69 1.87
C ALA A 176 -1.96 13.61 1.67
N CYS A 177 -2.53 14.54 0.90
CA CYS A 177 -3.95 14.49 0.51
C CYS A 177 -4.27 13.28 -0.36
N ALA A 178 -3.45 13.00 -1.37
CA ALA A 178 -3.62 11.86 -2.25
C ALA A 178 -3.62 10.53 -1.46
N ALA A 179 -2.74 10.41 -0.46
CA ALA A 179 -2.69 9.25 0.41
C ALA A 179 -3.96 9.09 1.27
N GLN A 180 -4.53 10.18 1.80
CA GLN A 180 -5.80 10.15 2.53
C GLN A 180 -6.96 9.73 1.64
N GLN A 181 -7.02 10.24 0.40
CA GLN A 181 -8.03 9.87 -0.59
C GLN A 181 -7.90 8.39 -0.99
N HIS A 182 -6.68 7.91 -1.23
CA HIS A 182 -6.43 6.50 -1.51
C HIS A 182 -6.86 5.60 -0.34
N ALA A 183 -6.50 5.96 0.89
CA ALA A 183 -6.95 5.22 2.07
C ALA A 183 -8.49 5.21 2.20
N ALA A 184 -9.17 6.33 1.91
CA ALA A 184 -10.62 6.38 1.91
C ALA A 184 -11.23 5.41 0.88
N GLN A 185 -10.66 5.31 -0.32
CA GLN A 185 -11.08 4.33 -1.34
C GLN A 185 -10.88 2.89 -0.88
N VAL A 186 -9.70 2.57 -0.32
CA VAL A 186 -9.37 1.21 0.17
C VAL A 186 -10.32 0.76 1.27
N TYR A 187 -10.68 1.67 2.20
CA TYR A 187 -11.59 1.37 3.32
C TYR A 187 -13.07 1.61 2.99
N ASN A 188 -13.39 1.98 1.75
CA ASN A 188 -14.75 2.35 1.32
C ASN A 188 -15.39 3.38 2.28
N ALA A 189 -14.64 4.41 2.62
CA ALA A 189 -15.04 5.50 3.50
C ALA A 189 -15.17 6.81 2.70
N ASP A 190 -16.04 7.71 3.15
CA ASP A 190 -16.19 9.04 2.53
C ASP A 190 -14.93 9.88 2.70
N LYS A 191 -14.28 9.77 3.85
CA LYS A 191 -13.02 10.45 4.18
C LYS A 191 -12.17 9.63 5.13
N THR A 192 -10.86 9.79 5.02
CA THR A 192 -9.88 9.24 5.96
C THR A 192 -8.93 10.34 6.41
N TYR A 193 -8.64 10.37 7.70
CA TYR A 193 -7.68 11.29 8.31
C TYR A 193 -6.53 10.52 8.95
N PHE A 194 -5.29 10.89 8.66
CA PHE A 194 -4.13 10.31 9.33
C PHE A 194 -3.88 11.01 10.65
N VAL A 195 -3.97 10.25 11.75
CA VAL A 195 -3.67 10.74 13.10
C VAL A 195 -2.32 10.21 13.53
N LEU A 196 -1.28 11.04 13.43
CA LEU A 196 0.12 10.63 13.61
C LEU A 196 0.50 10.37 15.07
N ASN A 197 -0.26 10.90 16.02
CA ASN A 197 0.01 10.76 17.46
C ASN A 197 -0.57 9.48 18.08
N GLY A 198 -0.79 8.47 17.25
CA GLY A 198 -1.23 7.13 17.63
C GLY A 198 -2.74 7.02 17.92
N THR A 199 -3.21 5.78 18.07
CA THR A 199 -4.61 5.42 18.29
C THR A 199 -5.23 6.11 19.52
N SER A 200 -4.42 6.39 20.55
CA SER A 200 -4.91 7.14 21.71
C SER A 200 -5.41 8.53 21.36
N SER A 201 -4.77 9.20 20.40
CA SER A 201 -5.21 10.50 19.89
C SER A 201 -6.44 10.35 19.00
N SER A 202 -6.49 9.33 18.14
CA SER A 202 -7.67 9.03 17.32
C SER A 202 -8.90 8.80 18.18
N ASN A 203 -8.79 7.98 19.23
CA ASN A 203 -9.89 7.73 20.18
C ASN A 203 -10.39 9.02 20.83
N LYS A 204 -9.48 9.89 21.27
CA LYS A 204 -9.85 11.18 21.86
C LYS A 204 -10.54 12.10 20.86
N VAL A 205 -10.03 12.19 19.62
CA VAL A 205 -10.64 13.01 18.56
C VAL A 205 -12.08 12.55 18.29
N VAL A 206 -12.28 11.24 18.08
CA VAL A 206 -13.61 10.69 17.79
C VAL A 206 -14.57 10.93 18.96
N LEU A 207 -14.14 10.65 20.18
CA LEU A 207 -15.01 10.79 21.34
C LEU A 207 -15.39 12.26 21.64
N ASN A 208 -14.44 13.18 21.48
CA ASN A 208 -14.75 14.61 21.64
C ASN A 208 -15.57 15.19 20.48
N ALA A 209 -15.57 14.55 19.32
CA ALA A 209 -16.44 14.95 18.20
C ALA A 209 -17.89 14.47 18.38
N LEU A 210 -18.08 13.34 19.06
CA LEU A 210 -19.38 12.69 19.18
C LEU A 210 -20.08 12.93 20.52
N LEU A 211 -19.36 13.23 21.59
CA LEU A 211 -19.88 13.29 22.96
C LEU A 211 -19.84 14.71 23.52
N THR A 212 -20.90 15.03 24.28
CA THR A 212 -21.03 16.26 25.07
C THR A 212 -21.36 15.93 26.52
N PRO A 213 -21.19 16.87 27.47
CA PRO A 213 -21.58 16.63 28.86
C PRO A 213 -23.04 16.22 28.99
N GLY A 214 -23.30 15.09 29.65
CA GLY A 214 -24.62 14.51 29.84
C GLY A 214 -24.98 13.37 28.89
N ASP A 215 -24.22 13.18 27.82
CA ASP A 215 -24.37 11.99 26.96
C ASP A 215 -23.99 10.71 27.71
N ILE A 216 -24.55 9.58 27.24
CA ILE A 216 -24.26 8.26 27.80
C ILE A 216 -23.32 7.53 26.84
N ILE A 217 -22.28 6.90 27.40
CA ILE A 217 -21.40 6.02 26.63
C ILE A 217 -21.43 4.61 27.23
N LEU A 218 -21.72 3.63 26.35
CA LEU A 218 -21.65 2.21 26.70
C LEU A 218 -20.25 1.68 26.38
N TYR A 219 -19.60 1.02 27.30
CA TYR A 219 -18.34 0.34 27.03
C TYR A 219 -18.00 -0.73 28.06
N ASP A 220 -17.15 -1.65 27.66
CA ASP A 220 -16.70 -2.73 28.51
C ASP A 220 -15.32 -2.47 29.13
N ARG A 221 -14.81 -3.43 29.86
CA ARG A 221 -13.49 -3.34 30.49
C ARG A 221 -12.32 -3.58 29.55
N ASN A 222 -12.55 -4.11 28.36
CA ASN A 222 -11.51 -4.34 27.35
C ASN A 222 -11.10 -3.07 26.61
N ASN A 223 -11.78 -1.96 26.83
CA ASN A 223 -11.48 -0.71 26.15
C ASN A 223 -10.13 -0.13 26.60
N HIS A 224 -9.45 0.47 25.64
CA HIS A 224 -8.21 1.17 25.93
C HIS A 224 -8.48 2.41 26.80
N LYS A 225 -7.57 2.68 27.75
CA LYS A 225 -7.72 3.82 28.69
C LYS A 225 -7.92 5.19 28.02
N SER A 226 -7.48 5.38 26.76
CA SER A 226 -7.71 6.63 26.02
C SER A 226 -9.18 6.89 25.74
N ILE A 227 -10.02 5.84 25.69
CA ILE A 227 -11.48 5.96 25.57
C ILE A 227 -12.07 6.53 26.85
N CYS A 228 -11.68 6.01 28.00
CA CYS A 228 -12.08 6.62 29.28
C CYS A 228 -11.65 8.09 29.36
N HIS A 229 -10.41 8.41 29.03
CA HIS A 229 -9.93 9.78 29.06
C HIS A 229 -10.69 10.69 28.10
N GLY A 230 -10.94 10.24 26.88
CA GLY A 230 -11.68 11.01 25.86
C GLY A 230 -13.14 11.23 26.25
N ALA A 231 -13.84 10.16 26.63
CA ALA A 231 -15.27 10.21 26.92
C ALA A 231 -15.60 10.83 28.28
N LEU A 232 -14.95 10.38 29.34
CA LEU A 232 -15.35 10.75 30.72
C LEU A 232 -14.67 12.03 31.18
N VAL A 233 -13.36 12.14 30.95
CA VAL A 233 -12.59 13.29 31.48
C VAL A 233 -12.70 14.48 30.57
N MET A 234 -12.58 14.30 29.25
CA MET A 234 -12.56 15.41 28.29
C MET A 234 -13.99 15.82 27.86
N ALA A 235 -14.81 14.85 27.45
CA ALA A 235 -16.17 15.12 26.97
C ALA A 235 -17.22 15.20 28.07
N GLY A 236 -16.96 14.69 29.29
CA GLY A 236 -17.89 14.72 30.43
C GLY A 236 -19.09 13.79 30.26
N ALA A 237 -18.99 12.74 29.48
CA ALA A 237 -20.04 11.74 29.29
C ALA A 237 -20.22 10.83 30.52
N THR A 238 -21.43 10.30 30.71
CA THR A 238 -21.77 9.35 31.76
C THR A 238 -21.52 7.91 31.30
N PRO A 239 -20.68 7.12 32.00
CA PRO A 239 -20.39 5.76 31.58
C PRO A 239 -21.48 4.77 32.02
N VAL A 240 -21.81 3.84 31.13
CA VAL A 240 -22.51 2.61 31.44
C VAL A 240 -21.56 1.45 31.13
N TYR A 241 -21.18 0.70 32.14
CA TYR A 241 -20.24 -0.42 32.00
C TYR A 241 -20.98 -1.70 31.67
N LEU A 242 -20.63 -2.32 30.55
CA LEU A 242 -21.14 -3.62 30.18
C LEU A 242 -20.25 -4.71 30.79
N GLU A 243 -20.87 -5.69 31.44
CA GLU A 243 -20.16 -6.79 32.08
C GLU A 243 -19.55 -7.72 31.03
N THR A 244 -18.34 -8.20 31.30
CA THR A 244 -17.61 -9.10 30.42
C THR A 244 -17.37 -10.45 31.05
N ALA A 245 -17.43 -11.51 30.29
CA ALA A 245 -17.05 -12.85 30.71
C ALA A 245 -15.58 -12.89 31.17
N ARG A 246 -15.27 -13.79 32.10
CA ARG A 246 -13.89 -14.10 32.51
C ARG A 246 -13.68 -15.61 32.53
N ASN A 247 -12.54 -16.03 32.00
CA ASN A 247 -12.14 -17.43 32.11
C ASN A 247 -11.49 -17.71 33.50
N PRO A 248 -11.26 -18.98 33.86
CA PRO A 248 -10.64 -19.35 35.15
C PRO A 248 -9.23 -18.77 35.33
N PHE A 249 -8.55 -18.36 34.29
CA PHE A 249 -7.21 -17.74 34.32
C PHE A 249 -7.26 -16.22 34.45
N GLY A 250 -8.47 -15.64 34.54
CA GLY A 250 -8.66 -14.18 34.69
C GLY A 250 -8.63 -13.39 33.38
N SER A 251 -8.49 -14.04 32.23
CA SER A 251 -8.57 -13.36 30.94
C SER A 251 -10.00 -12.89 30.68
N ILE A 252 -10.11 -11.67 30.13
CA ILE A 252 -11.40 -11.04 29.81
C ILE A 252 -11.88 -11.56 28.47
N GLY A 253 -13.16 -11.96 28.40
CA GLY A 253 -13.85 -12.41 27.20
C GLY A 253 -14.77 -11.34 26.62
N GLY A 254 -15.75 -11.78 25.84
CA GLY A 254 -16.78 -10.91 25.26
C GLY A 254 -17.76 -10.36 26.30
N ILE A 255 -18.58 -9.38 25.91
CA ILE A 255 -19.68 -8.85 26.71
C ILE A 255 -20.71 -9.94 26.90
N LEU A 256 -21.29 -10.03 28.10
CA LEU A 256 -22.32 -11.01 28.43
C LEU A 256 -23.64 -10.61 27.75
N GLU A 257 -24.35 -11.60 27.19
CA GLU A 257 -25.55 -11.38 26.37
C GLU A 257 -26.66 -10.64 27.14
N HIS A 258 -26.84 -10.98 28.42
CA HIS A 258 -27.87 -10.34 29.28
C HIS A 258 -27.65 -8.83 29.50
N CYS A 259 -26.43 -8.30 29.26
CA CYS A 259 -26.17 -6.87 29.38
C CYS A 259 -26.82 -6.03 28.26
N PHE A 260 -27.37 -6.68 27.22
CA PHE A 260 -28.08 -5.99 26.16
C PHE A 260 -29.59 -5.96 26.37
N ASP A 261 -30.11 -6.67 27.37
CA ASP A 261 -31.55 -6.80 27.66
C ASP A 261 -32.02 -5.85 28.77
N GLU A 262 -31.10 -5.19 29.45
CA GLU A 262 -31.34 -4.18 30.51
C GLU A 262 -31.19 -2.73 29.94
#